data_82a16ea1331232ef036e073ee273834d
#
_entry.id   82a16ea1331232ef036e073ee273834d
#
_cell.length_a   1.000
_cell.length_b   1.000
_cell.length_c   1.000
_cell.angle_alpha   90.00
_cell.angle_beta   90.00
_cell.angle_gamma   90.00
#
_symmetry.space_group_name_H-M   'P 1'
#
loop_
_entity.id
_entity.type
_entity.pdbx_description
1 polymer ?
#
loop_
_entity_poly.entity_id
_entity_poly.type
_entity_poly.pdbx_seq_one_letter_code
_entity_poly.pdbx_strand_id
1 'polypeptide(L)'
;NSILCVITVPIILIISLSLLGYGGLNEGQSLLNVAFQMFLIVTIPVILGVLLSSFLSSFEKIAKNISIVLFALVLLGAIISQRENVISYFAQAGLVMLFLNVIMMIIVYFLSRSFNASKETFRCWLMEVGLQNGTLAIVVANTFFASTVYLIPAAIYSLIMYATALPLIYFLRRN
;
A
#
# COMPACT_ATOMS: atom_id res chain seq x y z
N ASN A 1 5.37 7.44 9.90
CA ASN A 1 4.73 7.28 8.58
C ASN A 1 3.24 6.94 8.68
N SER A 2 2.87 5.92 9.46
CA SER A 2 1.47 5.46 9.57
C SER A 2 0.49 6.56 10.00
N ILE A 3 0.87 7.43 10.93
CA ILE A 3 0.01 8.54 11.39
C ILE A 3 -0.23 9.55 10.26
N LEU A 4 0.80 9.86 9.50
CA LEU A 4 0.67 10.79 8.37
C LEU A 4 -0.24 10.22 7.27
N CYS A 5 -0.09 8.93 6.96
CA CYS A 5 -0.93 8.24 5.98
C CYS A 5 -2.42 8.24 6.36
N VAL A 6 -2.73 8.14 7.66
CA VAL A 6 -4.11 8.18 8.16
C VAL A 6 -4.83 9.48 7.74
N ILE A 7 -4.09 10.58 7.67
CA ILE A 7 -4.64 11.90 7.30
C ILE A 7 -4.50 12.15 5.80
N THR A 8 -3.34 11.86 5.22
CA THR A 8 -3.03 12.22 3.83
C THR A 8 -3.80 11.36 2.81
N VAL A 9 -3.97 10.06 3.06
CA VAL A 9 -4.65 9.17 2.10
C VAL A 9 -6.11 9.59 1.86
N PRO A 10 -6.96 9.84 2.89
CA PRO A 10 -8.31 10.37 2.67
C PRO A 10 -8.33 11.70 1.93
N ILE A 11 -7.43 12.63 2.27
CA ILE A 11 -7.35 13.94 1.62
C ILE A 11 -6.99 13.80 0.12
N ILE A 12 -5.97 13.01 -0.18
CA ILE A 12 -5.55 12.77 -1.57
C ILE A 12 -6.68 12.09 -2.36
N LEU A 13 -7.39 11.13 -1.75
CA LEU A 13 -8.53 10.48 -2.39
C LEU A 13 -9.64 11.48 -2.72
N ILE A 14 -10.02 12.34 -1.77
CA ILE A 14 -11.04 13.38 -1.99
C ILE A 14 -10.63 14.30 -3.13
N ILE A 15 -9.40 14.82 -3.09
CA ILE A 15 -8.88 15.73 -4.12
C ILE A 15 -8.85 15.04 -5.49
N SER A 16 -8.37 13.80 -5.54
CA SER A 16 -8.29 13.05 -6.79
C SER A 16 -9.67 12.78 -7.40
N LEU A 17 -10.64 12.35 -6.59
CA LEU A 17 -12.00 12.11 -7.06
C LEU A 17 -12.70 13.41 -7.50
N SER A 18 -12.47 14.51 -6.78
CA SER A 18 -13.02 15.82 -7.15
C SER A 18 -12.44 16.33 -8.48
N LEU A 19 -11.12 16.19 -8.69
CA LEU A 19 -10.44 16.66 -9.88
C LEU A 19 -10.76 15.82 -11.12
N LEU A 20 -10.90 14.51 -10.95
CA LEU A 20 -11.15 13.59 -12.07
C LEU A 20 -12.63 13.47 -12.43
N GLY A 21 -13.54 14.08 -11.63
CA GLY A 21 -14.99 14.05 -11.90
C GLY A 21 -15.59 12.65 -11.82
N TYR A 22 -14.94 11.72 -11.11
CA TYR A 22 -15.38 10.34 -11.05
C TYR A 22 -16.52 10.14 -10.05
N GLY A 23 -17.72 9.86 -10.58
CA GLY A 23 -18.87 9.38 -9.82
C GLY A 23 -18.86 7.86 -9.57
N GLY A 24 -17.67 7.25 -9.39
CA GLY A 24 -17.53 5.80 -9.26
C GLY A 24 -17.70 5.25 -7.84
N LEU A 25 -18.12 6.09 -6.90
CA LEU A 25 -18.44 5.65 -5.53
C LEU A 25 -19.76 4.87 -5.51
N ASN A 26 -19.89 3.98 -4.53
CA ASN A 26 -21.16 3.27 -4.27
C ASN A 26 -22.29 4.30 -3.99
N GLU A 27 -23.51 3.98 -4.41
CA GLU A 27 -24.68 4.82 -4.17
C GLU A 27 -24.83 5.16 -2.68
N GLY A 28 -25.04 6.45 -2.39
CA GLY A 28 -25.19 6.95 -1.01
C GLY A 28 -23.87 7.24 -0.29
N GLN A 29 -22.71 7.01 -0.90
CA GLN A 29 -21.42 7.36 -0.31
C GLN A 29 -21.05 8.82 -0.61
N SER A 30 -20.94 9.64 0.43
CA SER A 30 -20.32 10.95 0.30
C SER A 30 -18.79 10.86 0.45
N LEU A 31 -18.06 11.76 -0.20
CA LEU A 31 -16.58 11.83 -0.07
C LEU A 31 -16.13 11.96 1.39
N LEU A 32 -16.87 12.71 2.20
CA LEU A 32 -16.61 12.86 3.63
C LEU A 32 -16.80 11.55 4.39
N ASN A 33 -17.84 10.78 4.07
CA ASN A 33 -18.08 9.47 4.66
C ASN A 33 -16.95 8.49 4.33
N VAL A 34 -16.52 8.47 3.07
CA VAL A 34 -15.38 7.65 2.61
C VAL A 34 -14.13 8.01 3.39
N ALA A 35 -13.81 9.31 3.50
CA ALA A 35 -12.63 9.77 4.23
C ALA A 35 -12.69 9.37 5.72
N PHE A 36 -13.85 9.52 6.35
CA PHE A 36 -14.02 9.17 7.76
C PHE A 36 -13.90 7.65 7.99
N GLN A 37 -14.50 6.85 7.15
CA GLN A 37 -14.38 5.38 7.23
C GLN A 37 -12.94 4.93 6.99
N MET A 38 -12.23 5.51 6.00
CA MET A 38 -10.81 5.23 5.78
C MET A 38 -9.97 5.61 7.00
N PHE A 39 -10.24 6.77 7.59
CA PHE A 39 -9.59 7.20 8.83
C PHE A 39 -9.77 6.16 9.94
N LEU A 40 -10.98 5.66 10.16
CA LEU A 40 -11.26 4.64 11.17
C LEU A 40 -10.56 3.32 10.87
N ILE A 41 -10.63 2.83 9.63
CA ILE A 41 -10.01 1.55 9.20
C ILE A 41 -8.50 1.54 9.46
N VAL A 42 -7.84 2.69 9.31
CA VAL A 42 -6.38 2.78 9.55
C VAL A 42 -6.06 3.11 11.00
N THR A 43 -6.81 4.05 11.60
CA THR A 43 -6.52 4.58 12.93
C THR A 43 -6.78 3.57 14.04
N ILE A 44 -7.90 2.85 13.98
CA ILE A 44 -8.27 1.90 15.04
C ILE A 44 -7.21 0.80 15.22
N PRO A 45 -6.78 0.06 14.17
CA PRO A 45 -5.74 -0.95 14.33
C PRO A 45 -4.40 -0.37 14.80
N VAL A 46 -4.04 0.84 14.35
CA VAL A 46 -2.79 1.49 14.77
C VAL A 46 -2.83 1.85 16.26
N ILE A 47 -3.92 2.46 16.73
CA ILE A 47 -4.10 2.79 18.16
C ILE A 47 -4.07 1.51 19.00
N LEU A 48 -4.81 0.48 18.61
CA LEU A 48 -4.82 -0.80 19.30
C LEU A 48 -3.42 -1.43 19.33
N GLY A 49 -2.69 -1.39 18.22
CA GLY A 49 -1.32 -1.88 18.14
C GLY A 49 -0.38 -1.13 19.07
N VAL A 50 -0.47 0.19 19.15
CA VAL A 50 0.35 1.01 20.07
C VAL A 50 0.00 0.73 21.53
N LEU A 51 -1.29 0.68 21.87
CA LEU A 51 -1.74 0.41 23.25
C LEU A 51 -1.34 -1.00 23.71
N LEU A 52 -1.45 -1.99 22.83
CA LEU A 52 -1.10 -3.38 23.16
C LEU A 52 0.39 -3.65 23.11
N SER A 53 1.19 -2.81 22.45
CA SER A 53 2.63 -3.02 22.27
C SER A 53 3.38 -3.13 23.62
N SER A 54 2.99 -2.34 24.61
CA SER A 54 3.59 -2.37 25.95
C SER A 54 3.26 -3.67 26.73
N PHE A 55 2.09 -4.26 26.47
CA PHE A 55 1.67 -5.53 27.10
C PHE A 55 2.20 -6.76 26.36
N LEU A 56 2.44 -6.63 25.06
CA LEU A 56 2.81 -7.73 24.18
C LEU A 56 4.30 -7.76 23.83
N SER A 57 5.14 -6.98 24.51
CA SER A 57 6.59 -6.95 24.26
C SER A 57 7.24 -8.34 24.34
N SER A 58 6.79 -9.20 25.26
CA SER A 58 7.25 -10.59 25.39
C SER A 58 6.81 -11.49 24.21
N PHE A 59 5.79 -11.09 23.46
CA PHE A 59 5.24 -11.82 22.32
C PHE A 59 5.61 -11.22 20.96
N GLU A 60 6.46 -10.21 20.93
CA GLU A 60 6.83 -9.49 19.70
C GLU A 60 7.29 -10.43 18.57
N LYS A 61 8.14 -11.40 18.91
CA LYS A 61 8.65 -12.38 17.93
C LYS A 61 7.55 -13.28 17.38
N ILE A 62 6.61 -13.70 18.24
CA ILE A 62 5.48 -14.54 17.83
C ILE A 62 4.52 -13.72 16.99
N ALA A 63 4.18 -12.51 17.42
CA ALA A 63 3.32 -11.59 16.69
C ALA A 63 3.87 -11.27 15.29
N LYS A 64 5.18 -11.04 15.19
CA LYS A 64 5.85 -10.83 13.91
C LYS A 64 5.72 -12.05 12.98
N ASN A 65 5.96 -13.26 13.48
CA ASN A 65 5.84 -14.47 12.66
C ASN A 65 4.40 -14.71 12.22
N ILE A 66 3.42 -14.54 13.13
CA ILE A 66 2.00 -14.64 12.81
C ILE A 66 1.62 -13.61 11.73
N SER A 67 2.07 -12.36 11.86
CA SER A 67 1.80 -11.31 10.88
C SER A 67 2.35 -11.66 9.49
N ILE A 68 3.54 -12.23 9.40
CA ILE A 68 4.12 -12.69 8.13
C ILE A 68 3.28 -13.80 7.50
N VAL A 69 2.84 -14.79 8.30
CA VAL A 69 2.00 -15.88 7.82
C VAL A 69 0.63 -15.37 7.37
N LEU A 70 -0.03 -14.54 8.18
CA LEU A 70 -1.30 -13.92 7.82
C LEU A 70 -1.19 -13.08 6.54
N PHE A 71 -0.13 -12.29 6.44
CA PHE A 71 0.15 -11.52 5.24
C PHE A 71 0.30 -12.41 4.00
N ALA A 72 1.08 -13.49 4.10
CA ALA A 72 1.24 -14.44 3.00
C ALA A 72 -0.09 -15.11 2.62
N LEU A 73 -0.93 -15.47 3.59
CA LEU A 73 -2.26 -16.04 3.35
C LEU A 73 -3.19 -15.05 2.65
N VAL A 74 -3.21 -13.78 3.07
CA VAL A 74 -4.01 -12.72 2.44
C VAL A 74 -3.54 -12.50 1.00
N LEU A 75 -2.24 -12.44 0.77
CA LEU A 75 -1.66 -12.27 -0.56
C LEU A 75 -2.00 -13.46 -1.49
N LEU A 76 -1.81 -14.68 -1.00
CA LEU A 76 -2.18 -15.90 -1.74
C LEU A 76 -3.69 -15.94 -2.02
N GLY A 77 -4.52 -15.62 -1.03
CA GLY A 77 -5.97 -15.54 -1.21
C GLY A 77 -6.38 -14.54 -2.28
N ALA A 78 -5.75 -13.37 -2.32
CA ALA A 78 -6.00 -12.36 -3.35
C ALA A 78 -5.59 -12.85 -4.75
N ILE A 79 -4.43 -13.51 -4.88
CA ILE A 79 -3.98 -14.08 -6.15
C ILE A 79 -4.93 -15.18 -6.63
N ILE A 80 -5.31 -16.11 -5.74
CA ILE A 80 -6.19 -17.23 -6.07
C ILE A 80 -7.58 -16.72 -6.45
N SER A 81 -8.11 -15.75 -5.73
CA SER A 81 -9.41 -15.11 -6.00
C SER A 81 -9.48 -14.47 -7.38
N GLN A 82 -8.37 -13.93 -7.88
CA GLN A 82 -8.30 -13.23 -9.16
C GLN A 82 -7.58 -14.03 -10.27
N ARG A 83 -7.31 -15.32 -10.04
CA ARG A 83 -6.46 -16.17 -10.93
C ARG A 83 -6.88 -16.14 -12.39
N GLU A 84 -8.18 -16.10 -12.66
CA GLU A 84 -8.72 -16.13 -14.04
C GLU A 84 -8.47 -14.81 -14.79
N ASN A 85 -8.33 -13.72 -14.06
CA ASN A 85 -8.18 -12.38 -14.60
C ASN A 85 -6.76 -11.81 -14.47
N VAL A 86 -5.87 -12.48 -13.73
CA VAL A 86 -4.51 -11.96 -13.44
C VAL A 86 -3.76 -11.58 -14.72
N ILE A 87 -3.77 -12.43 -15.74
CA ILE A 87 -3.07 -12.18 -17.01
C ILE A 87 -3.68 -10.95 -17.72
N SER A 88 -5.00 -10.87 -17.78
CA SER A 88 -5.71 -9.73 -18.37
C SER A 88 -5.44 -8.44 -17.59
N TYR A 89 -5.43 -8.49 -16.27
CA TYR A 89 -5.13 -7.37 -15.40
C TYR A 89 -3.69 -6.88 -15.55
N PHE A 90 -2.72 -7.80 -15.65
CA PHE A 90 -1.34 -7.43 -15.96
C PHE A 90 -1.20 -6.77 -17.32
N ALA A 91 -1.92 -7.23 -18.33
CA ALA A 91 -1.91 -6.62 -19.66
C ALA A 91 -2.49 -5.20 -19.63
N GLN A 92 -3.50 -4.94 -18.79
CA GLN A 92 -4.16 -3.63 -18.69
C GLN A 92 -3.39 -2.62 -17.82
N ALA A 93 -2.91 -3.03 -16.67
CA ALA A 93 -2.34 -2.13 -15.67
C ALA A 93 -0.87 -2.39 -15.33
N GLY A 94 -0.31 -3.54 -15.71
CA GLY A 94 1.02 -3.97 -15.27
C GLY A 94 2.13 -2.99 -15.62
N LEU A 95 2.19 -2.53 -16.86
CA LEU A 95 3.19 -1.56 -17.29
C LEU A 95 3.07 -0.24 -16.53
N VAL A 96 1.86 0.30 -16.39
CA VAL A 96 1.62 1.56 -15.70
C VAL A 96 2.04 1.44 -14.23
N MET A 97 1.68 0.34 -13.56
CA MET A 97 2.05 0.10 -12.16
C MET A 97 3.55 -0.11 -11.99
N LEU A 98 4.20 -0.80 -12.92
CA LEU A 98 5.66 -0.96 -12.92
C LEU A 98 6.36 0.39 -13.09
N PHE A 99 5.94 1.20 -14.07
CA PHE A 99 6.47 2.54 -14.27
C PHE A 99 6.29 3.41 -13.03
N LEU A 100 5.10 3.39 -12.43
CA LEU A 100 4.84 4.14 -11.20
C LEU A 100 5.81 3.73 -10.09
N ASN A 101 5.99 2.43 -9.84
CA ASN A 101 6.89 1.95 -8.81
C ASN A 101 8.35 2.35 -9.07
N VAL A 102 8.84 2.16 -10.30
CA VAL A 102 10.21 2.53 -10.69
C VAL A 102 10.43 4.04 -10.62
N ILE A 103 9.50 4.85 -11.13
CA ILE A 103 9.60 6.32 -11.07
C ILE A 103 9.67 6.79 -9.62
N MET A 104 8.86 6.24 -8.73
CA MET A 104 8.89 6.59 -7.31
C MET A 104 10.23 6.24 -6.66
N MET A 105 10.83 5.10 -7.00
CA MET A 105 12.19 4.75 -6.54
C MET A 105 13.25 5.71 -7.07
N ILE A 106 13.15 6.12 -8.34
CA ILE A 106 14.04 7.11 -8.96
C ILE A 106 13.91 8.46 -8.25
N ILE A 107 12.69 8.91 -7.97
CA ILE A 107 12.45 10.15 -7.21
C ILE A 107 13.13 10.09 -5.85
N VAL A 108 13.00 8.99 -5.12
CA VAL A 108 13.68 8.79 -3.82
C VAL A 108 15.20 8.88 -3.96
N TYR A 109 15.76 8.29 -5.01
CA TYR A 109 17.19 8.38 -5.29
C TYR A 109 17.65 9.84 -5.43
N PHE A 110 16.95 10.65 -6.25
CA PHE A 110 17.30 12.06 -6.43
C PHE A 110 17.06 12.89 -5.16
N LEU A 111 15.95 12.64 -4.44
CA LEU A 111 15.69 13.31 -3.17
C LEU A 111 16.78 13.01 -2.13
N SER A 112 17.20 11.75 -2.03
CA SER A 112 18.25 11.36 -1.08
C SER A 112 19.58 12.06 -1.37
N ARG A 113 19.88 12.27 -2.64
CA ARG A 113 21.06 13.04 -3.08
C ARG A 113 20.93 14.54 -2.75
N SER A 114 19.76 15.11 -3.02
CA SER A 114 19.50 16.54 -2.77
C SER A 114 19.56 16.89 -1.28
N PHE A 115 19.10 15.97 -0.42
CA PHE A 115 19.12 16.16 1.04
C PHE A 115 20.39 15.62 1.72
N ASN A 116 21.39 15.15 0.96
CA ASN A 116 22.59 14.52 1.49
C ASN A 116 22.27 13.42 2.53
N ALA A 117 21.25 12.62 2.25
CA ALA A 117 20.79 11.57 3.15
C ALA A 117 21.87 10.50 3.38
N SER A 118 21.96 9.98 4.61
CA SER A 118 22.84 8.84 4.90
C SER A 118 22.42 7.60 4.12
N LYS A 119 23.32 6.61 3.99
CA LYS A 119 23.00 5.34 3.30
C LYS A 119 21.81 4.64 3.97
N GLU A 120 21.72 4.69 5.28
CA GLU A 120 20.65 4.10 6.07
C GLU A 120 19.31 4.80 5.80
N THR A 121 19.33 6.13 5.80
CA THR A 121 18.15 6.94 5.49
C THR A 121 17.66 6.70 4.05
N PHE A 122 18.57 6.67 3.09
CA PHE A 122 18.24 6.35 1.71
C PHE A 122 17.58 4.96 1.58
N ARG A 123 18.14 3.94 2.23
CA ARG A 123 17.57 2.59 2.25
C ARG A 123 16.18 2.57 2.85
N CYS A 124 15.99 3.27 3.96
CA CYS A 124 14.69 3.39 4.62
C CYS A 124 13.65 4.04 3.69
N TRP A 125 13.98 5.19 3.08
CA TRP A 125 13.08 5.87 2.14
C TRP A 125 12.74 5.02 0.93
N LEU A 126 13.74 4.30 0.39
CA LEU A 126 13.57 3.44 -0.77
C LEU A 126 12.63 2.27 -0.48
N MET A 127 12.75 1.68 0.71
CA MET A 127 11.85 0.61 1.15
C MET A 127 10.44 1.12 1.43
N GLU A 128 10.30 2.27 2.06
CA GLU A 128 8.99 2.85 2.37
C GLU A 128 8.21 3.26 1.13
N VAL A 129 8.90 3.80 0.13
CA VAL A 129 8.28 4.23 -1.12
C VAL A 129 8.07 3.05 -2.08
N GLY A 130 9.00 2.08 -2.09
CA GLY A 130 8.91 0.89 -2.93
C GLY A 130 7.86 -0.10 -2.47
N LEU A 131 7.64 -0.23 -1.15
CA LEU A 131 6.68 -1.16 -0.54
C LEU A 131 5.49 -0.39 0.05
N GLN A 132 4.39 -0.37 -0.68
CA GLN A 132 3.16 0.29 -0.27
C GLN A 132 2.18 -0.67 0.41
N ASN A 133 1.19 -0.13 1.11
CA ASN A 133 0.14 -0.94 1.74
C ASN A 133 -0.92 -1.36 0.71
N GLY A 134 -0.59 -2.37 -0.12
CA GLY A 134 -1.49 -2.87 -1.15
C GLY A 134 -2.78 -3.46 -0.59
N THR A 135 -2.73 -4.08 0.59
CA THR A 135 -3.93 -4.63 1.24
C THR A 135 -4.92 -3.52 1.58
N LEU A 136 -4.43 -2.41 2.15
CA LEU A 136 -5.29 -1.26 2.43
C LEU A 136 -5.90 -0.70 1.14
N ALA A 137 -5.12 -0.58 0.07
CA ALA A 137 -5.61 -0.10 -1.22
C ALA A 137 -6.71 -1.01 -1.79
N ILE A 138 -6.56 -2.34 -1.67
CA ILE A 138 -7.58 -3.31 -2.09
C ILE A 138 -8.83 -3.18 -1.23
N VAL A 139 -8.70 -3.08 0.10
CA VAL A 139 -9.85 -2.91 1.01
C VAL A 139 -10.59 -1.62 0.69
N VAL A 140 -9.88 -0.52 0.51
CA VAL A 140 -10.48 0.78 0.14
C VAL A 140 -11.22 0.68 -1.20
N ALA A 141 -10.57 0.11 -2.21
CA ALA A 141 -11.19 -0.03 -3.53
C ALA A 141 -12.46 -0.91 -3.47
N ASN A 142 -12.44 -2.01 -2.72
CA ASN A 142 -13.59 -2.90 -2.57
C ASN A 142 -14.74 -2.30 -1.76
N THR A 143 -14.43 -1.46 -0.77
CA THR A 143 -15.44 -0.91 0.14
C THR A 143 -16.18 0.27 -0.47
N PHE A 144 -15.46 1.13 -1.20
CA PHE A 144 -15.98 2.42 -1.60
C PHE A 144 -16.38 2.53 -3.07
N PHE A 145 -15.85 1.65 -3.93
CA PHE A 145 -16.14 1.69 -5.36
C PHE A 145 -17.06 0.56 -5.80
N ALA A 146 -18.03 0.89 -6.66
CA ALA A 146 -19.05 -0.04 -7.14
C ALA A 146 -18.49 -1.12 -8.08
N SER A 147 -17.39 -0.86 -8.77
CA SER A 147 -16.81 -1.76 -9.76
C SER A 147 -15.51 -2.41 -9.29
N THR A 148 -15.38 -3.71 -9.47
CA THR A 148 -14.17 -4.48 -9.21
C THR A 148 -12.97 -4.05 -10.07
N VAL A 149 -13.20 -3.27 -11.14
CA VAL A 149 -12.14 -2.70 -11.99
C VAL A 149 -11.18 -1.81 -11.17
N TYR A 150 -11.67 -1.12 -10.16
CA TYR A 150 -10.84 -0.30 -9.27
C TYR A 150 -9.89 -1.11 -8.37
N LEU A 151 -10.13 -2.42 -8.22
CA LEU A 151 -9.21 -3.32 -7.49
C LEU A 151 -7.97 -3.68 -8.31
N ILE A 152 -8.08 -3.64 -9.64
CA ILE A 152 -7.04 -4.11 -10.56
C ILE A 152 -5.69 -3.41 -10.31
N PRO A 153 -5.60 -2.06 -10.31
CA PRO A 153 -4.34 -1.38 -10.09
C PRO A 153 -3.71 -1.71 -8.74
N ALA A 154 -4.53 -1.78 -7.67
CA ALA A 154 -4.04 -2.08 -6.33
C ALA A 154 -3.49 -3.52 -6.22
N ALA A 155 -4.19 -4.50 -6.79
CA ALA A 155 -3.77 -5.89 -6.80
C ALA A 155 -2.46 -6.08 -7.61
N ILE A 156 -2.39 -5.51 -8.81
CA ILE A 156 -1.20 -5.58 -9.67
C ILE A 156 0.00 -4.87 -9.04
N TYR A 157 -0.21 -3.67 -8.49
CA TYR A 157 0.85 -2.95 -7.79
C TYR A 157 1.41 -3.76 -6.62
N SER A 158 0.54 -4.44 -5.86
CA SER A 158 0.93 -5.30 -4.74
C SER A 158 1.88 -6.44 -5.16
N LEU A 159 1.70 -6.99 -6.36
CA LEU A 159 2.61 -8.00 -6.89
C LEU A 159 3.92 -7.39 -7.39
N ILE A 160 3.84 -6.29 -8.14
CA ILE A 160 5.00 -5.60 -8.73
C ILE A 160 5.94 -5.09 -7.65
N MET A 161 5.42 -4.49 -6.57
CA MET A 161 6.26 -3.94 -5.50
C MET A 161 7.14 -5.00 -4.83
N TYR A 162 6.68 -6.25 -4.70
CA TYR A 162 7.54 -7.34 -4.19
C TYR A 162 8.54 -7.81 -5.23
N ALA A 163 8.15 -7.89 -6.50
CA ALA A 163 9.05 -8.26 -7.58
C ALA A 163 10.20 -7.26 -7.74
N THR A 164 9.98 -5.99 -7.46
CA THR A 164 11.02 -4.93 -7.52
C THR A 164 11.81 -4.81 -6.22
N ALA A 165 11.14 -4.91 -5.06
CA ALA A 165 11.78 -4.73 -3.76
C ALA A 165 12.70 -5.88 -3.37
N LEU A 166 12.36 -7.14 -3.67
CA LEU A 166 13.18 -8.29 -3.29
C LEU A 166 14.60 -8.26 -3.93
N PRO A 167 14.75 -8.04 -5.24
CA PRO A 167 16.08 -7.85 -5.83
C PRO A 167 16.82 -6.66 -5.23
N LEU A 168 16.12 -5.56 -5.00
CA LEU A 168 16.70 -4.34 -4.43
C LEU A 168 17.24 -4.58 -3.02
N ILE A 169 16.51 -5.25 -2.14
CA ILE A 169 16.96 -5.64 -0.81
C ILE A 169 18.24 -6.49 -0.90
N TYR A 170 18.25 -7.44 -1.81
CA TYR A 170 19.42 -8.30 -2.02
C TYR A 170 20.65 -7.48 -2.40
N PHE A 171 20.53 -6.55 -3.34
CA PHE A 171 21.64 -5.69 -3.76
C PHE A 171 22.09 -4.72 -2.64
N LEU A 172 21.15 -4.14 -1.91
CA LEU A 172 21.44 -3.20 -0.82
C LEU A 172 22.09 -3.88 0.40
N ARG A 173 21.86 -5.15 0.62
CA ARG A 173 22.53 -5.90 1.71
C ARG A 173 23.99 -6.21 1.39
N ARG A 174 24.34 -6.26 0.12
CA ARG A 174 25.66 -6.67 -0.34
C ARG A 174 26.68 -5.52 -0.42
N ASN A 175 26.18 -4.26 -0.43
CA ASN A 175 26.96 -3.02 -0.49
C ASN A 175 26.78 -2.20 0.79
#